data_3af3d520ea04c04e4321d76e331194e7
#
_entry.id   3af3d520ea04c04e4321d76e331194e7
#
_cell.length_a   1.000
_cell.length_b   1.000
_cell.length_c   1.000
_cell.angle_alpha   90.00
_cell.angle_beta   90.00
_cell.angle_gamma   90.00
#
_symmetry.space_group_name_H-M   'P 1'
#
loop_
_entity.id
_entity.type
_entity.pdbx_description
1 polymer ?
#
loop_
_entity_poly.entity_id
_entity_poly.type
_entity_poly.pdbx_seq_one_letter_code
_entity_poly.pdbx_strand_id
1 'polypeptide(L)'
;MVSSNSFSHLAKTGDQLTITFAYDEDVNLPIVTIDGNDGTETDIGSEQFETSYIFTGTEPEGQVNTIQSIVTDYLGNDGTYQGGSVGDGATTVRYDRTLPTLDEVTIASSNENTQWAKVGDEVTINSSASEPILNRSTNIQGQPSTITDINNAEFQSGYQFL
;
A
#
# COMPACT_ATOMS: atom_id res chain seq x y z
N MET A 1 3.29 -0.57 -14.55
CA MET A 1 3.87 -0.67 -13.20
C MET A 1 2.83 -1.24 -12.24
N VAL A 2 3.17 -2.26 -11.48
CA VAL A 2 2.28 -2.93 -10.53
C VAL A 2 3.07 -3.36 -9.29
N SER A 3 2.41 -3.43 -8.13
CA SER A 3 2.96 -4.01 -6.90
C SER A 3 2.44 -5.43 -6.69
N SER A 4 3.22 -6.26 -6.01
CA SER A 4 2.82 -7.60 -5.53
C SER A 4 1.80 -7.55 -4.39
N ASN A 5 1.48 -6.36 -3.87
CA ASN A 5 0.44 -6.16 -2.87
C ASN A 5 -0.93 -6.60 -3.41
N SER A 6 -1.84 -7.02 -2.54
CA SER A 6 -3.23 -7.33 -2.93
C SER A 6 -3.95 -6.15 -3.59
N PHE A 7 -3.50 -4.93 -3.31
CA PHE A 7 -3.86 -3.70 -4.02
C PHE A 7 -2.67 -3.27 -4.88
N SER A 8 -2.68 -3.59 -6.16
CA SER A 8 -1.53 -3.44 -7.07
C SER A 8 -0.99 -2.00 -7.22
N HIS A 9 -1.75 -1.00 -6.77
CA HIS A 9 -1.34 0.41 -6.73
C HIS A 9 -0.76 0.85 -5.38
N LEU A 10 -0.67 -0.06 -4.40
CA LEU A 10 -0.07 0.16 -3.08
C LEU A 10 1.09 -0.81 -2.88
N ALA A 11 2.07 -0.39 -2.10
CA ALA A 11 3.19 -1.24 -1.68
C ALA A 11 3.59 -0.92 -0.25
N LYS A 12 4.07 -1.93 0.47
CA LYS A 12 4.71 -1.83 1.78
C LYS A 12 6.08 -2.51 1.75
N THR A 13 6.81 -2.41 2.83
CA THR A 13 8.08 -3.13 2.98
C THR A 13 7.91 -4.63 2.71
N GLY A 14 8.77 -5.17 1.84
CA GLY A 14 8.76 -6.55 1.37
C GLY A 14 7.90 -6.81 0.12
N ASP A 15 7.09 -5.86 -0.31
CA ASP A 15 6.37 -5.96 -1.59
C ASP A 15 7.34 -5.71 -2.75
N GLN A 16 7.07 -6.38 -3.88
CA GLN A 16 7.81 -6.22 -5.11
C GLN A 16 7.07 -5.27 -6.06
N LEU A 17 7.78 -4.30 -6.59
CA LEU A 17 7.35 -3.48 -7.71
C LEU A 17 7.81 -4.14 -9.01
N THR A 18 6.94 -4.21 -10.00
CA THR A 18 7.24 -4.72 -11.34
C THR A 18 6.87 -3.67 -12.38
N ILE A 19 7.80 -3.41 -13.30
CA ILE A 19 7.63 -2.49 -14.42
C ILE A 19 7.95 -3.26 -15.69
N THR A 20 7.02 -3.27 -16.64
CA THR A 20 7.23 -3.83 -17.98
C THR A 20 7.32 -2.69 -18.99
N PHE A 21 8.28 -2.77 -19.89
CA PHE A 21 8.50 -1.77 -20.94
C PHE A 21 9.06 -2.44 -22.21
N ALA A 22 9.00 -1.73 -23.32
CA ALA A 22 9.48 -2.20 -24.61
C ALA A 22 10.33 -1.10 -25.27
N TYR A 23 11.25 -1.52 -26.11
CA TYR A 23 11.99 -0.67 -27.03
C TYR A 23 11.49 -0.94 -28.46
N ASP A 24 11.74 -0.03 -29.36
CA ASP A 24 11.37 -0.12 -30.79
C ASP A 24 12.47 -0.71 -31.65
N GLU A 25 13.58 -1.11 -31.05
CA GLU A 25 14.73 -1.76 -31.67
C GLU A 25 15.43 -2.74 -30.72
N ASP A 26 16.27 -3.59 -31.28
CA ASP A 26 17.10 -4.53 -30.52
C ASP A 26 18.13 -3.79 -29.66
N VAL A 27 18.07 -4.02 -28.35
CA VAL A 27 18.96 -3.39 -27.37
C VAL A 27 19.57 -4.42 -26.43
N ASN A 28 20.67 -4.06 -25.78
CA ASN A 28 21.22 -4.81 -24.66
C ASN A 28 20.29 -4.71 -23.45
N LEU A 29 20.50 -5.60 -22.46
CA LEU A 29 19.74 -5.53 -21.20
C LEU A 29 19.87 -4.12 -20.60
N PRO A 30 18.76 -3.39 -20.41
CA PRO A 30 18.80 -2.02 -19.88
C PRO A 30 19.23 -2.00 -18.40
N ILE A 31 19.67 -0.85 -17.92
CA ILE A 31 19.88 -0.56 -16.51
C ILE A 31 18.73 0.34 -16.05
N VAL A 32 17.97 -0.08 -15.07
CA VAL A 32 16.81 0.68 -14.59
C VAL A 32 16.95 1.02 -13.12
N THR A 33 16.68 2.27 -12.79
CA THR A 33 16.57 2.70 -11.39
C THR A 33 15.17 3.21 -11.10
N ILE A 34 14.70 2.94 -9.88
CA ILE A 34 13.39 3.31 -9.37
C ILE A 34 13.61 4.16 -8.12
N ASP A 35 13.25 5.46 -8.21
CA ASP A 35 13.56 6.47 -7.19
C ASP A 35 15.03 6.41 -6.72
N GLY A 36 15.96 6.16 -7.68
CA GLY A 36 17.39 6.09 -7.43
C GLY A 36 17.89 4.74 -6.90
N ASN A 37 17.03 3.74 -6.76
CA ASN A 37 17.42 2.38 -6.36
C ASN A 37 17.52 1.47 -7.59
N ASP A 38 18.53 0.62 -7.64
CA ASP A 38 18.75 -0.30 -8.77
C ASP A 38 17.65 -1.36 -8.82
N GLY A 39 17.08 -1.56 -10.00
CA GLY A 39 16.17 -2.65 -10.30
C GLY A 39 16.90 -3.94 -10.60
N THR A 40 16.15 -5.00 -10.79
CA THR A 40 16.62 -6.28 -11.35
C THR A 40 15.91 -6.50 -12.67
N GLU A 41 16.66 -6.48 -13.76
CA GLU A 41 16.15 -6.54 -15.12
C GLU A 41 16.12 -7.97 -15.63
N THR A 42 15.08 -8.25 -16.41
CA THR A 42 14.88 -9.53 -17.11
C THR A 42 14.41 -9.24 -18.53
N ASP A 43 15.07 -9.87 -19.51
CA ASP A 43 14.58 -9.92 -20.88
C ASP A 43 13.44 -10.94 -20.96
N ILE A 44 12.24 -10.48 -21.34
CA ILE A 44 11.05 -11.34 -21.49
C ILE A 44 10.74 -11.63 -22.96
N GLY A 45 11.62 -11.25 -23.87
CA GLY A 45 11.54 -11.50 -25.31
C GLY A 45 10.69 -10.46 -26.05
N SER A 46 10.79 -10.47 -27.39
CA SER A 46 10.06 -9.55 -28.26
C SER A 46 10.33 -8.08 -27.95
N GLU A 47 11.58 -7.72 -27.71
CA GLU A 47 12.03 -6.35 -27.37
C GLU A 47 11.37 -5.81 -26.09
N GLN A 48 10.88 -6.72 -25.23
CA GLN A 48 10.26 -6.40 -23.96
C GLN A 48 11.15 -6.80 -22.79
N PHE A 49 11.13 -5.98 -21.79
CA PHE A 49 11.90 -6.14 -20.56
C PHE A 49 11.01 -5.93 -19.35
N GLU A 50 11.38 -6.58 -18.27
CA GLU A 50 10.78 -6.39 -16.96
C GLU A 50 11.87 -5.96 -15.98
N THR A 51 11.55 -4.94 -15.18
CA THR A 51 12.36 -4.56 -14.01
C THR A 51 11.58 -4.82 -12.76
N SER A 52 12.20 -5.47 -11.79
CA SER A 52 11.64 -5.70 -10.47
C SER A 52 12.47 -5.01 -9.38
N TYR A 53 11.78 -4.52 -8.34
CA TYR A 53 12.39 -3.91 -7.16
C TYR A 53 11.62 -4.33 -5.91
N ILE A 54 12.30 -4.73 -4.84
CA ILE A 54 11.68 -5.08 -3.55
C ILE A 54 11.90 -3.94 -2.57
N PHE A 55 10.82 -3.39 -2.01
CA PHE A 55 10.88 -2.35 -0.99
C PHE A 55 11.53 -2.87 0.28
N THR A 56 12.63 -2.24 0.70
CA THR A 56 13.46 -2.66 1.84
C THR A 56 13.05 -2.03 3.17
N GLY A 57 12.27 -0.95 3.12
CA GLY A 57 11.90 -0.16 4.30
C GLY A 57 12.75 1.08 4.52
N THR A 58 13.69 1.37 3.62
CA THR A 58 14.55 2.57 3.67
C THR A 58 14.09 3.67 2.74
N GLU A 59 13.23 3.35 1.78
CA GLU A 59 12.70 4.26 0.78
C GLU A 59 11.78 5.31 1.43
N PRO A 60 11.73 6.54 0.89
CA PRO A 60 10.77 7.54 1.34
C PRO A 60 9.35 7.08 1.02
N GLU A 61 8.42 7.33 1.94
CA GLU A 61 7.01 7.07 1.70
C GLU A 61 6.44 8.02 0.64
N GLY A 62 5.49 7.53 -0.12
CA GLY A 62 4.81 8.31 -1.13
C GLY A 62 4.67 7.57 -2.46
N GLN A 63 4.35 8.32 -3.48
CA GLN A 63 4.25 7.80 -4.84
C GLN A 63 5.64 7.52 -5.39
N VAL A 64 5.82 6.39 -6.10
CA VAL A 64 7.00 6.14 -6.91
C VAL A 64 7.01 7.15 -8.06
N ASN A 65 7.99 8.05 -8.07
CA ASN A 65 7.97 9.24 -8.92
C ASN A 65 8.99 9.23 -10.04
N THR A 66 10.10 8.52 -9.88
CA THR A 66 11.19 8.59 -10.84
C THR A 66 11.62 7.21 -11.28
N ILE A 67 11.43 6.94 -12.57
CA ILE A 67 11.99 5.77 -13.24
C ILE A 67 13.01 6.28 -14.23
N GLN A 68 14.23 5.77 -14.15
CA GLN A 68 15.28 6.05 -15.12
C GLN A 68 15.71 4.74 -15.76
N SER A 69 15.79 4.71 -17.10
CA SER A 69 16.34 3.62 -17.85
C SER A 69 17.50 4.12 -18.71
N ILE A 70 18.60 3.39 -18.70
CA ILE A 70 19.74 3.58 -19.58
C ILE A 70 19.88 2.31 -20.41
N VAL A 71 19.97 2.45 -21.71
CA VAL A 71 20.05 1.35 -22.65
C VAL A 71 21.07 1.63 -23.74
N THR A 72 21.72 0.59 -24.24
CA THR A 72 22.66 0.69 -25.37
C THR A 72 22.21 -0.26 -26.46
N ASP A 73 22.09 0.18 -27.70
CA ASP A 73 21.82 -0.68 -28.85
C ASP A 73 23.02 -1.57 -29.21
N TYR A 74 22.85 -2.51 -30.14
CA TYR A 74 23.96 -3.37 -30.60
C TYR A 74 25.02 -2.63 -31.44
N LEU A 75 24.76 -1.41 -31.85
CA LEU A 75 25.72 -0.56 -32.56
C LEU A 75 26.51 0.35 -31.61
N GLY A 76 26.17 0.38 -30.31
CA GLY A 76 26.85 1.13 -29.28
C GLY A 76 26.26 2.54 -29.09
N ASN A 77 25.04 2.83 -29.55
CA ASN A 77 24.38 4.08 -29.27
C ASN A 77 23.63 3.99 -27.94
N ASP A 78 23.77 5.00 -27.11
CA ASP A 78 23.12 5.09 -25.81
C ASP A 78 21.79 5.85 -25.89
N GLY A 79 20.75 5.26 -25.30
CA GLY A 79 19.45 5.86 -25.07
C GLY A 79 19.17 6.01 -23.59
N THR A 80 18.42 7.06 -23.21
CA THR A 80 18.00 7.28 -21.84
C THR A 80 16.52 7.62 -21.77
N TYR A 81 15.82 7.05 -20.79
CA TYR A 81 14.48 7.47 -20.40
C TYR A 81 14.50 7.96 -18.94
N GLN A 82 13.80 9.03 -18.67
CA GLN A 82 13.55 9.49 -17.31
C GLN A 82 12.11 10.01 -17.21
N GLY A 83 11.31 9.45 -16.32
CA GLY A 83 9.93 9.84 -16.09
C GLY A 83 9.34 9.26 -14.82
N GLY A 84 8.24 9.84 -14.36
CA GLY A 84 7.50 9.39 -13.17
C GLY A 84 6.30 8.48 -13.50
N SER A 85 5.99 8.30 -14.77
CA SER A 85 4.95 7.36 -15.22
C SER A 85 5.42 6.63 -16.45
N VAL A 86 5.20 5.34 -16.50
CA VAL A 86 5.53 4.50 -17.63
C VAL A 86 4.35 4.48 -18.59
N GLY A 87 4.50 5.10 -19.78
CA GLY A 87 3.54 4.95 -20.88
C GLY A 87 2.15 5.57 -20.62
N ASP A 88 1.20 5.16 -21.33
CA ASP A 88 -0.20 5.49 -21.58
C ASP A 88 -1.16 5.77 -20.39
N GLY A 89 -0.75 6.49 -19.38
CA GLY A 89 -1.56 6.77 -18.17
C GLY A 89 -1.46 5.68 -17.11
N ALA A 90 -0.35 4.99 -17.11
CA ALA A 90 -0.05 3.86 -16.26
C ALA A 90 -0.20 4.13 -14.76
N THR A 91 -0.66 3.11 -14.12
CA THR A 91 -0.81 2.92 -12.70
C THR A 91 0.40 3.42 -11.92
N THR A 92 0.20 4.39 -11.07
CA THR A 92 1.19 4.78 -10.08
C THR A 92 1.14 3.80 -8.90
N VAL A 93 2.28 3.52 -8.27
CA VAL A 93 2.35 2.76 -7.04
C VAL A 93 2.74 3.69 -5.91
N ARG A 94 2.00 3.63 -4.80
CA ARG A 94 2.32 4.37 -3.58
C ARG A 94 2.92 3.42 -2.56
N TYR A 95 4.10 3.76 -2.10
CA TYR A 95 4.77 3.06 -1.01
C TYR A 95 4.39 3.66 0.34
N ASP A 96 4.05 2.81 1.30
CA ASP A 96 3.67 3.16 2.66
C ASP A 96 4.23 2.12 3.63
N ARG A 97 4.94 2.55 4.65
CA ARG A 97 5.54 1.71 5.70
C ARG A 97 5.05 2.08 7.09
N THR A 98 4.30 3.17 7.19
CA THR A 98 3.77 3.64 8.46
C THR A 98 2.67 2.68 8.93
N LEU A 99 2.76 2.25 10.18
CA LEU A 99 1.73 1.41 10.77
C LEU A 99 0.57 2.27 11.27
N PRO A 100 -0.69 1.83 11.06
CA PRO A 100 -1.84 2.53 11.62
C PRO A 100 -1.78 2.55 13.15
N THR A 101 -2.15 3.68 13.73
CA THR A 101 -2.34 3.86 15.17
C THR A 101 -3.78 4.22 15.48
N LEU A 102 -4.23 3.92 16.70
CA LEU A 102 -5.50 4.46 17.20
C LEU A 102 -5.23 5.82 17.82
N ASP A 103 -5.86 6.87 17.26
CA ASP A 103 -5.69 8.24 17.72
C ASP A 103 -6.63 8.57 18.87
N GLU A 104 -7.85 8.04 18.82
CA GLU A 104 -8.86 8.20 19.85
C GLU A 104 -9.64 6.90 20.06
N VAL A 105 -9.90 6.58 21.33
CA VAL A 105 -10.80 5.49 21.71
C VAL A 105 -11.67 5.97 22.85
N THR A 106 -12.99 5.98 22.64
CA THR A 106 -13.96 6.29 23.68
C THR A 106 -14.89 5.11 23.92
N ILE A 107 -15.34 4.95 25.17
CA ILE A 107 -16.26 3.89 25.57
C ILE A 107 -17.44 4.49 26.34
N ALA A 108 -18.63 4.04 26.05
CA ALA A 108 -19.85 4.42 26.74
C ALA A 108 -20.84 3.26 26.82
N SER A 109 -21.72 3.28 27.81
CA SER A 109 -22.86 2.38 27.94
C SER A 109 -24.16 3.10 27.60
N SER A 110 -25.14 2.35 27.13
CA SER A 110 -26.53 2.81 26.98
C SER A 110 -27.27 3.01 28.32
N ASN A 111 -26.62 2.68 29.44
CA ASN A 111 -27.14 2.92 30.77
C ASN A 111 -27.34 4.43 31.04
N GLU A 112 -28.28 4.79 31.89
CA GLU A 112 -28.50 6.19 32.33
C GLU A 112 -27.19 6.82 32.86
N ASN A 113 -26.41 6.05 33.61
CA ASN A 113 -25.01 6.39 33.90
C ASN A 113 -24.10 5.67 32.92
N THR A 114 -23.55 6.37 31.95
CA THR A 114 -22.76 5.84 30.85
C THR A 114 -21.46 5.13 31.26
N GLN A 115 -21.06 5.27 32.52
CA GLN A 115 -19.87 4.57 33.08
C GLN A 115 -20.21 3.17 33.64
N TRP A 116 -21.48 2.78 33.65
CA TRP A 116 -21.95 1.51 34.17
C TRP A 116 -22.74 0.76 33.11
N ALA A 117 -22.67 -0.56 33.16
CA ALA A 117 -23.49 -1.42 32.30
C ALA A 117 -24.05 -2.58 33.12
N LYS A 118 -25.29 -2.98 32.84
CA LYS A 118 -25.97 -4.17 33.38
C LYS A 118 -26.51 -5.00 32.24
N VAL A 119 -27.04 -6.17 32.56
CA VAL A 119 -27.75 -7.04 31.59
C VAL A 119 -28.81 -6.22 30.84
N GLY A 120 -28.80 -6.32 29.52
CA GLY A 120 -29.65 -5.58 28.59
C GLY A 120 -29.06 -4.29 28.09
N ASP A 121 -28.04 -3.71 28.72
CA ASP A 121 -27.36 -2.53 28.24
C ASP A 121 -26.38 -2.87 27.09
N GLU A 122 -26.19 -1.92 26.19
CA GLU A 122 -25.17 -1.98 25.14
C GLU A 122 -23.96 -1.14 25.55
N VAL A 123 -22.77 -1.69 25.38
CA VAL A 123 -21.50 -0.95 25.46
C VAL A 123 -21.01 -0.66 24.05
N THR A 124 -20.74 0.61 23.80
CA THR A 124 -20.24 1.11 22.51
C THR A 124 -18.83 1.65 22.67
N ILE A 125 -17.93 1.25 21.79
CA ILE A 125 -16.58 1.78 21.64
C ILE A 125 -16.54 2.54 20.31
N ASN A 126 -16.19 3.83 20.34
CA ASN A 126 -15.86 4.59 19.15
C ASN A 126 -14.35 4.71 19.05
N SER A 127 -13.84 4.49 17.86
CA SER A 127 -12.40 4.51 17.59
C SER A 127 -12.11 5.29 16.33
N SER A 128 -11.04 6.08 16.35
CA SER A 128 -10.45 6.68 15.15
C SER A 128 -9.01 6.22 15.00
N ALA A 129 -8.58 6.03 13.75
CA ALA A 129 -7.24 5.62 13.40
C ALA A 129 -6.53 6.71 12.59
N SER A 130 -5.20 6.72 12.61
CA SER A 130 -4.35 7.65 11.88
C SER A 130 -4.49 7.53 10.36
N GLU A 131 -5.01 6.40 9.87
CA GLU A 131 -5.17 6.09 8.45
C GLU A 131 -6.31 5.08 8.22
N PRO A 132 -6.76 4.89 6.97
CA PRO A 132 -7.78 3.90 6.63
C PRO A 132 -7.35 2.47 6.99
N ILE A 133 -8.21 1.73 7.71
CA ILE A 133 -7.97 0.34 8.14
C ILE A 133 -8.97 -0.59 7.44
N LEU A 134 -8.45 -1.68 6.83
CA LEU A 134 -9.28 -2.68 6.16
C LEU A 134 -9.86 -3.73 7.12
N ASN A 135 -9.01 -4.27 8.01
CA ASN A 135 -9.42 -5.34 8.91
C ASN A 135 -9.46 -4.84 10.34
N ARG A 136 -10.60 -4.96 10.97
CA ARG A 136 -10.86 -4.50 12.33
C ARG A 136 -11.44 -5.63 13.15
N SER A 137 -10.99 -5.74 14.38
CA SER A 137 -11.62 -6.63 15.37
C SER A 137 -11.61 -5.95 16.73
N THR A 138 -12.70 -6.07 17.47
CA THR A 138 -12.81 -5.55 18.83
C THR A 138 -13.44 -6.60 19.71
N ASN A 139 -12.89 -6.75 20.91
CA ASN A 139 -13.44 -7.63 21.95
C ASN A 139 -13.80 -6.80 23.18
N ILE A 140 -14.99 -7.03 23.72
CA ILE A 140 -15.44 -6.45 24.99
C ILE A 140 -15.57 -7.57 25.98
N GLN A 141 -14.76 -7.57 27.04
CA GLN A 141 -14.65 -8.65 28.02
C GLN A 141 -14.43 -10.05 27.41
N GLY A 142 -13.59 -10.10 26.35
CA GLY A 142 -13.30 -11.36 25.66
C GLY A 142 -14.40 -11.83 24.70
N GLN A 143 -15.49 -11.09 24.57
CA GLN A 143 -16.55 -11.38 23.60
C GLN A 143 -16.39 -10.54 22.34
N PRO A 144 -16.55 -11.12 21.14
CA PRO A 144 -16.50 -10.37 19.90
C PRO A 144 -17.63 -9.34 19.85
N SER A 145 -17.31 -8.15 19.39
CA SER A 145 -18.28 -7.07 19.18
C SER A 145 -18.72 -6.97 17.72
N THR A 146 -19.89 -6.38 17.50
CA THR A 146 -20.33 -6.00 16.15
C THR A 146 -19.65 -4.70 15.76
N ILE A 147 -19.01 -4.67 14.59
CA ILE A 147 -18.32 -3.49 14.08
C ILE A 147 -19.19 -2.80 13.03
N THR A 148 -19.34 -1.50 13.17
CA THR A 148 -20.00 -0.61 12.22
C THR A 148 -18.97 0.42 11.72
N ASP A 149 -18.74 0.45 10.41
CA ASP A 149 -17.90 1.45 9.79
C ASP A 149 -18.64 2.78 9.70
N ILE A 150 -17.98 3.85 10.17
CA ILE A 150 -18.43 5.22 9.98
C ILE A 150 -17.79 5.78 8.72
N ASN A 151 -16.48 5.59 8.61
CA ASN A 151 -15.69 5.84 7.42
C ASN A 151 -14.44 4.92 7.46
N ASN A 152 -13.55 5.03 6.49
CA ASN A 152 -12.39 4.13 6.40
C ASN A 152 -11.43 4.20 7.59
N ALA A 153 -11.42 5.29 8.36
CA ALA A 153 -10.55 5.49 9.52
C ALA A 153 -11.32 5.52 10.85
N GLU A 154 -12.65 5.72 10.83
CA GLU A 154 -13.50 5.79 12.02
C GLU A 154 -14.45 4.61 12.05
N PHE A 155 -14.56 3.95 13.20
CA PHE A 155 -15.46 2.81 13.37
C PHE A 155 -16.01 2.75 14.79
N GLN A 156 -17.16 2.12 14.90
CA GLN A 156 -17.86 1.87 16.15
C GLN A 156 -17.96 0.37 16.38
N SER A 157 -17.77 -0.05 17.61
CA SER A 157 -17.96 -1.44 18.03
C SER A 157 -19.00 -1.52 19.14
N GLY A 158 -19.98 -2.39 19.01
CA GLY A 158 -21.05 -2.57 19.98
C GLY A 158 -21.11 -4.00 20.53
N TYR A 159 -21.43 -4.11 21.83
CA TYR A 159 -21.70 -5.39 22.51
C TYR A 159 -22.83 -5.22 23.52
N GLN A 160 -23.85 -6.08 23.44
CA GLN A 160 -24.94 -6.12 24.39
C GLN A 160 -24.69 -7.17 25.48
N PHE A 161 -24.78 -6.77 26.73
CA PHE A 161 -24.71 -7.69 27.86
C PHE A 161 -25.99 -8.54 27.96
N LEU A 162 -25.83 -9.85 27.96
CA LEU A 162 -26.90 -10.85 28.03
C LEU A 162 -27.15 -11.35 29.45
#